data_20d02ccc8dea1c44413b731d076eafb7
#
_entry.id   20d02ccc8dea1c44413b731d076eafb7
#
_cell.length_a   1.000
_cell.length_b   1.000
_cell.length_c   1.000
_cell.angle_alpha   90.00
_cell.angle_beta   90.00
_cell.angle_gamma   90.00
#
_symmetry.space_group_name_H-M   'P 1'
#
loop_
_entity.id
_entity.type
_entity.pdbx_description
1 polymer ?
#
loop_
_entity_poly.entity_id
_entity_poly.type
_entity_poly.pdbx_seq_one_letter_code
_entity_poly.pdbx_strand_id
1 'polypeptide(L)'
;PELDLRPREAITQRLVEDLTEGRLDAALVALPVSEPGLTEYPLFEEEFILVRPQSDADKPVPNPETLREMRLLLLEEGHCFREQAISFCKLGSALPRDLMEGSSLTTLVQMVGAGIGVTLIPQMAVGIETRSAAVSVARLPAPRPSRMIGLVWRKTNPLGSQLAQIAELIRTS
;
A
#
# COMPACT_ATOMS: atom_id res chain seq x y z
N PRO A 1 19.76 -19.88 -15.56
CA PRO A 1 18.94 -19.24 -16.60
C PRO A 1 18.81 -17.77 -16.28
N GLU A 2 19.04 -16.92 -17.27
CA GLU A 2 18.85 -15.49 -17.11
C GLU A 2 17.36 -15.20 -17.08
N LEU A 3 16.88 -14.49 -16.03
CA LEU A 3 15.52 -14.03 -15.91
C LEU A 3 15.45 -12.63 -16.52
N ASP A 4 14.71 -12.47 -17.63
CA ASP A 4 14.43 -11.15 -18.22
C ASP A 4 13.26 -10.50 -17.50
N LEU A 5 13.55 -9.59 -16.57
CA LEU A 5 12.54 -8.85 -15.81
C LEU A 5 12.16 -7.56 -16.54
N ARG A 6 10.88 -7.42 -16.87
CA ARG A 6 10.28 -6.22 -17.46
C ARG A 6 9.23 -5.62 -16.51
N PRO A 7 9.66 -4.85 -15.49
CA PRO A 7 8.73 -4.33 -14.49
C PRO A 7 7.82 -3.26 -15.11
N ARG A 8 6.58 -3.26 -14.63
CA ARG A 8 5.56 -2.28 -14.96
C ARG A 8 4.75 -1.94 -13.72
N GLU A 9 4.40 -0.68 -13.56
CA GLU A 9 3.53 -0.21 -12.47
C GLU A 9 2.17 0.19 -13.03
N ALA A 10 1.10 -0.23 -12.34
CA ALA A 10 -0.28 0.17 -12.61
C ALA A 10 -1.14 -0.07 -11.36
N ILE A 11 -2.36 0.49 -11.35
CA ILE A 11 -3.36 0.20 -10.31
C ILE A 11 -3.74 -1.29 -10.33
N THR A 12 -4.10 -1.83 -9.16
CA THR A 12 -4.36 -3.27 -8.98
C THR A 12 -5.38 -3.83 -9.98
N GLN A 13 -6.47 -3.11 -10.20
CA GLN A 13 -7.50 -3.55 -11.15
C GLN A 13 -6.91 -3.78 -12.55
N ARG A 14 -6.07 -2.85 -13.03
CA ARG A 14 -5.44 -2.98 -14.33
C ARG A 14 -4.45 -4.13 -14.39
N LEU A 15 -3.69 -4.36 -13.31
CA LEU A 15 -2.78 -5.51 -13.23
C LEU A 15 -3.54 -6.83 -13.29
N VAL A 16 -4.69 -6.92 -12.61
CA VAL A 16 -5.56 -8.11 -12.63
C VAL A 16 -6.11 -8.38 -14.03
N GLU A 17 -6.59 -7.34 -14.73
CA GLU A 17 -7.03 -7.44 -16.13
C GLU A 17 -5.89 -7.95 -17.02
N ASP A 18 -4.70 -7.34 -16.91
CA ASP A 18 -3.55 -7.71 -17.73
C ASP A 18 -3.04 -9.13 -17.44
N LEU A 19 -3.13 -9.60 -16.18
CA LEU A 19 -2.88 -11.00 -15.82
C LEU A 19 -3.89 -11.93 -16.49
N THR A 20 -5.18 -11.63 -16.35
CA THR A 20 -6.27 -12.47 -16.88
C THR A 20 -6.18 -12.59 -18.38
N GLU A 21 -5.86 -11.51 -19.08
CA GLU A 21 -5.73 -11.46 -20.53
C GLU A 21 -4.36 -11.94 -21.06
N GLY A 22 -3.43 -12.29 -20.18
CA GLY A 22 -2.13 -12.82 -20.56
C GLY A 22 -1.08 -11.80 -20.98
N ARG A 23 -1.31 -10.53 -20.69
CA ARG A 23 -0.34 -9.45 -20.96
C ARG A 23 0.73 -9.33 -19.87
N LEU A 24 0.50 -9.91 -18.69
CA LEU A 24 1.47 -10.06 -17.62
C LEU A 24 1.61 -11.52 -17.22
N ASP A 25 2.81 -11.89 -16.80
CA ASP A 25 3.10 -13.22 -16.27
C ASP A 25 2.77 -13.30 -14.78
N ALA A 26 3.13 -12.28 -14.01
CA ALA A 26 2.86 -12.18 -12.59
C ALA A 26 2.71 -10.73 -12.15
N ALA A 27 2.09 -10.49 -10.98
CA ALA A 27 2.01 -9.18 -10.36
C ALA A 27 2.23 -9.28 -8.84
N LEU A 28 2.92 -8.29 -8.27
CA LEU A 28 3.00 -8.08 -6.82
C LEU A 28 1.86 -7.13 -6.42
N VAL A 29 0.95 -7.61 -5.58
CA VAL A 29 -0.25 -6.86 -5.18
C VAL A 29 -0.63 -7.13 -3.73
N ALA A 30 -1.47 -6.27 -3.16
CA ALA A 30 -2.10 -6.56 -1.88
C ALA A 30 -3.18 -7.63 -2.04
N LEU A 31 -3.19 -8.62 -1.16
CA LEU A 31 -4.16 -9.71 -1.12
C LEU A 31 -5.32 -9.41 -0.15
N PRO A 32 -6.49 -10.04 -0.35
CA PRO A 32 -6.85 -10.91 -1.46
C PRO A 32 -7.23 -10.13 -2.73
N VAL A 33 -6.95 -10.69 -3.90
CA VAL A 33 -7.46 -10.20 -5.19
C VAL A 33 -8.83 -10.78 -5.49
N SER A 34 -9.06 -12.01 -5.00
CA SER A 34 -10.33 -12.75 -5.12
C SER A 34 -10.79 -13.01 -6.57
N GLU A 35 -9.84 -13.18 -7.50
CA GLU A 35 -10.12 -13.52 -8.89
C GLU A 35 -9.97 -15.04 -9.11
N PRO A 36 -11.05 -15.79 -9.45
CA PRO A 36 -11.03 -17.26 -9.50
C PRO A 36 -9.99 -17.87 -10.44
N GLY A 37 -9.64 -17.16 -11.51
CA GLY A 37 -8.65 -17.60 -12.51
C GLY A 37 -7.21 -17.42 -12.11
N LEU A 38 -6.94 -16.79 -10.95
CA LEU A 38 -5.61 -16.48 -10.47
C LEU A 38 -5.19 -17.38 -9.31
N THR A 39 -3.89 -17.58 -9.20
CA THR A 39 -3.23 -18.16 -8.02
C THR A 39 -2.66 -16.99 -7.22
N GLU A 40 -2.95 -16.95 -5.92
CA GLU A 40 -2.41 -15.98 -4.98
C GLU A 40 -1.39 -16.68 -4.07
N TYR A 41 -0.17 -16.16 -4.02
CA TYR A 41 0.89 -16.66 -3.17
C TYR A 41 1.28 -15.58 -2.16
N PRO A 42 0.92 -15.71 -0.87
CA PRO A 42 1.29 -14.76 0.16
C PRO A 42 2.80 -14.70 0.37
N LEU A 43 3.35 -13.49 0.43
CA LEU A 43 4.78 -13.26 0.63
C LEU A 43 5.09 -12.76 2.03
N PHE A 44 4.59 -11.59 2.38
CA PHE A 44 4.84 -10.95 3.68
C PHE A 44 3.73 -9.97 4.06
N GLU A 45 3.61 -9.77 5.35
CA GLU A 45 2.74 -8.75 5.92
C GLU A 45 3.47 -7.40 5.98
N GLU A 46 2.80 -6.34 5.55
CA GLU A 46 3.33 -4.99 5.51
C GLU A 46 2.51 -4.05 6.39
N GLU A 47 3.14 -3.46 7.40
CA GLU A 47 2.51 -2.48 8.29
C GLU A 47 2.31 -1.12 7.59
N PHE A 48 1.30 -0.38 8.05
CA PHE A 48 1.10 1.02 7.69
C PHE A 48 1.72 1.91 8.75
N ILE A 49 2.48 2.89 8.29
CA ILE A 49 3.20 3.84 9.14
C ILE A 49 2.53 5.20 9.04
N LEU A 50 2.28 5.81 10.18
CA LEU A 50 1.78 7.18 10.26
C LEU A 50 2.91 8.16 9.91
N VAL A 51 2.63 9.07 8.98
CA VAL A 51 3.46 10.22 8.66
C VAL A 51 2.74 11.48 9.15
N ARG A 52 3.45 12.28 9.94
CA ARG A 52 2.95 13.52 10.55
C ARG A 52 3.99 14.63 10.42
N PRO A 53 3.61 15.91 10.55
CA PRO A 53 4.58 17.01 10.52
C PRO A 53 5.70 16.81 11.53
N GLN A 54 6.91 17.27 11.23
CA GLN A 54 8.05 17.17 12.14
C GLN A 54 7.79 17.87 13.48
N SER A 55 6.98 18.94 13.49
CA SER A 55 6.54 19.63 14.71
C SER A 55 5.73 18.76 15.67
N ASP A 56 5.20 17.65 15.19
CA ASP A 56 4.37 16.73 15.95
C ASP A 56 5.14 15.48 16.43
N ALA A 57 6.45 15.45 16.22
CA ALA A 57 7.31 14.29 16.53
C ALA A 57 7.17 13.79 17.98
N ASP A 58 7.05 14.72 18.94
CA ASP A 58 6.95 14.41 20.37
C ASP A 58 5.51 14.22 20.88
N LYS A 59 4.50 14.42 20.01
CA LYS A 59 3.11 14.19 20.40
C LYS A 59 2.82 12.70 20.53
N PRO A 60 1.87 12.30 21.40
CA PRO A 60 1.43 10.91 21.48
C PRO A 60 0.98 10.39 20.11
N VAL A 61 1.24 9.10 19.86
CA VAL A 61 0.75 8.46 18.64
C VAL A 61 -0.77 8.29 18.74
N PRO A 62 -1.56 8.77 17.76
CA PRO A 62 -3.01 8.70 17.82
C PRO A 62 -3.49 7.25 17.72
N ASN A 63 -4.58 6.95 18.41
CA ASN A 63 -5.36 5.73 18.18
C ASN A 63 -6.26 5.90 16.92
N PRO A 64 -6.94 4.86 16.44
CA PRO A 64 -7.79 4.95 15.26
C PRO A 64 -8.91 5.99 15.37
N GLU A 65 -9.50 6.16 16.56
CA GLU A 65 -10.56 7.16 16.79
C GLU A 65 -10.02 8.58 16.65
N THR A 66 -8.87 8.87 17.29
CA THR A 66 -8.22 10.17 17.20
C THR A 66 -7.71 10.44 15.77
N LEU A 67 -7.16 9.42 15.11
CA LEU A 67 -6.69 9.55 13.73
C LEU A 67 -7.82 9.96 12.77
N ARG A 68 -9.04 9.47 13.01
CA ARG A 68 -10.24 9.81 12.24
C ARG A 68 -10.67 11.28 12.39
N GLU A 69 -10.37 11.90 13.53
CA GLU A 69 -10.64 13.31 13.79
C GLU A 69 -9.56 14.24 13.21
N MET A 70 -8.41 13.68 12.83
CA MET A 70 -7.34 14.42 12.19
C MET A 70 -7.64 14.62 10.70
N ARG A 71 -7.04 15.64 10.07
CA ARG A 71 -7.08 15.79 8.62
C ARG A 71 -6.24 14.71 7.97
N LEU A 72 -6.87 13.62 7.57
CA LEU A 72 -6.23 12.51 6.90
C LEU A 72 -6.14 12.78 5.40
N LEU A 73 -4.93 12.72 4.86
CA LEU A 73 -4.65 12.81 3.43
C LEU A 73 -4.62 11.40 2.85
N LEU A 74 -5.33 11.16 1.75
CA LEU A 74 -5.46 9.84 1.12
C LEU A 74 -4.99 9.88 -0.34
N LEU A 75 -4.63 8.73 -0.87
CA LEU A 75 -4.45 8.57 -2.31
C LEU A 75 -5.81 8.71 -3.02
N GLU A 76 -5.77 9.12 -4.28
CA GLU A 76 -6.93 9.16 -5.17
C GLU A 76 -7.60 7.80 -5.32
N GLU A 77 -8.83 7.76 -5.81
CA GLU A 77 -9.56 6.52 -6.08
C GLU A 77 -8.80 5.61 -7.05
N GLY A 78 -8.98 4.30 -6.87
CA GLY A 78 -8.30 3.25 -7.66
C GLY A 78 -7.03 2.71 -7.03
N HIS A 79 -6.48 3.35 -6.00
CA HIS A 79 -5.37 2.80 -5.23
C HIS A 79 -5.90 1.90 -4.11
N CYS A 80 -5.54 0.61 -4.13
CA CYS A 80 -5.97 -0.35 -3.10
C CYS A 80 -5.57 0.10 -1.67
N PHE A 81 -4.46 0.82 -1.54
CA PHE A 81 -3.99 1.37 -0.27
C PHE A 81 -4.96 2.39 0.33
N ARG A 82 -5.65 3.17 -0.51
CA ARG A 82 -6.70 4.10 -0.07
C ARG A 82 -7.82 3.38 0.69
N GLU A 83 -8.38 2.33 0.09
CA GLU A 83 -9.47 1.56 0.69
C GLU A 83 -9.05 0.91 2.02
N GLN A 84 -7.82 0.46 2.09
CA GLN A 84 -7.25 -0.11 3.31
C GLN A 84 -7.08 0.94 4.41
N ALA A 85 -6.61 2.15 4.09
CA ALA A 85 -6.50 3.25 5.03
C ALA A 85 -7.88 3.71 5.54
N ILE A 86 -8.86 3.82 4.65
CA ILE A 86 -10.26 4.14 4.98
C ILE A 86 -10.85 3.08 5.93
N SER A 87 -10.66 1.81 5.62
CA SER A 87 -11.15 0.69 6.43
C SER A 87 -10.54 0.69 7.82
N PHE A 88 -9.24 0.88 7.92
CA PHE A 88 -8.54 0.94 9.21
C PHE A 88 -9.03 2.09 10.08
N CYS A 89 -9.13 3.29 9.51
CA CYS A 89 -9.62 4.46 10.23
C CYS A 89 -11.13 4.40 10.50
N LYS A 90 -11.82 3.31 10.09
CA LYS A 90 -13.27 3.18 10.18
C LYS A 90 -14.01 4.42 9.66
N LEU A 91 -13.44 5.05 8.65
CA LEU A 91 -14.12 6.08 7.89
C LEU A 91 -15.26 5.39 7.16
N GLY A 92 -16.51 5.66 7.57
CA GLY A 92 -17.68 5.07 6.92
C GLY A 92 -17.82 5.53 5.47
N SER A 93 -18.92 5.17 4.83
CA SER A 93 -19.24 5.59 3.45
C SER A 93 -19.33 7.12 3.27
N ALA A 94 -19.46 7.88 4.35
CA ALA A 94 -19.41 9.35 4.33
C ALA A 94 -17.98 9.80 4.69
N LEU A 95 -17.14 9.96 3.68
CA LEU A 95 -15.84 10.60 3.85
C LEU A 95 -16.03 12.08 4.27
N PRO A 96 -15.11 12.64 5.08
CA PRO A 96 -15.13 14.05 5.43
C PRO A 96 -15.18 14.94 4.18
N ARG A 97 -15.96 16.03 4.23
CA ARG A 97 -16.09 16.97 3.09
C ARG A 97 -14.79 17.70 2.74
N ASP A 98 -13.87 17.77 3.66
CA ASP A 98 -12.55 18.40 3.54
C ASP A 98 -11.43 17.37 3.38
N LEU A 99 -11.78 16.16 2.92
CA LEU A 99 -10.80 15.14 2.55
C LEU A 99 -9.90 15.70 1.45
N MET A 100 -8.61 15.62 1.66
CA MET A 100 -7.62 15.95 0.63
C MET A 100 -7.00 14.69 0.06
N GLU A 101 -6.84 14.70 -1.25
CA GLU A 101 -6.32 13.57 -2.00
C GLU A 101 -5.04 13.97 -2.74
N GLY A 102 -4.18 12.99 -2.96
CA GLY A 102 -2.98 13.15 -3.77
C GLY A 102 -2.79 11.95 -4.69
N SER A 103 -2.20 12.21 -5.85
CA SER A 103 -1.97 11.19 -6.88
C SER A 103 -0.81 10.24 -6.56
N SER A 104 0.04 10.56 -5.58
CA SER A 104 1.18 9.76 -5.20
C SER A 104 1.51 9.87 -3.71
N LEU A 105 2.21 8.87 -3.16
CA LEU A 105 2.73 8.92 -1.78
C LEU A 105 3.67 10.11 -1.57
N THR A 106 4.52 10.42 -2.56
CA THR A 106 5.42 11.59 -2.51
C THR A 106 4.64 12.87 -2.30
N THR A 107 3.56 13.09 -3.07
CA THR A 107 2.70 14.27 -2.92
C THR A 107 2.10 14.34 -1.53
N LEU A 108 1.54 13.24 -1.02
CA LEU A 108 0.95 13.19 0.32
C LEU A 108 1.97 13.53 1.41
N VAL A 109 3.18 12.96 1.34
CA VAL A 109 4.25 13.21 2.32
C VAL A 109 4.71 14.67 2.29
N GLN A 110 4.81 15.30 1.09
CA GLN A 110 5.13 16.73 0.98
C GLN A 110 4.01 17.60 1.59
N MET A 111 2.75 17.25 1.36
CA MET A 111 1.61 17.95 1.99
C MET A 111 1.66 17.85 3.52
N VAL A 112 2.03 16.68 4.06
CA VAL A 112 2.24 16.50 5.50
C VAL A 112 3.38 17.39 5.99
N GLY A 113 4.50 17.42 5.27
CA GLY A 113 5.64 18.29 5.61
C GLY A 113 5.28 19.78 5.61
N ALA A 114 4.32 20.18 4.78
CA ALA A 114 3.75 21.53 4.76
C ALA A 114 2.70 21.79 5.89
N GLY A 115 2.46 20.81 6.77
CA GLY A 115 1.52 20.95 7.89
C GLY A 115 0.04 20.85 7.51
N ILE A 116 -0.30 20.35 6.33
CA ILE A 116 -1.69 20.28 5.85
C ILE A 116 -2.49 19.20 6.59
N GLY A 117 -1.84 18.11 7.00
CA GLY A 117 -2.50 17.00 7.68
C GLY A 117 -1.54 15.88 8.01
N VAL A 118 -2.07 14.65 8.08
CA VAL A 118 -1.32 13.43 8.32
C VAL A 118 -1.69 12.39 7.25
N THR A 119 -0.82 11.40 7.03
CA THR A 119 -1.12 10.30 6.12
C THR A 119 -0.59 8.97 6.66
N LEU A 120 -1.08 7.88 6.08
CA LEU A 120 -0.51 6.55 6.25
C LEU A 120 0.29 6.21 4.99
N ILE A 121 1.42 5.55 5.15
CA ILE A 121 2.19 4.99 4.04
C ILE A 121 2.63 3.56 4.35
N PRO A 122 2.88 2.73 3.34
CA PRO A 122 3.47 1.41 3.53
C PRO A 122 4.85 1.51 4.18
N GLN A 123 5.20 0.58 5.06
CA GLN A 123 6.49 0.61 5.74
C GLN A 123 7.68 0.62 4.76
N MET A 124 7.59 -0.12 3.65
CA MET A 124 8.65 -0.15 2.63
C MET A 124 8.88 1.20 1.95
N ALA A 125 7.85 2.07 1.90
CA ALA A 125 7.95 3.39 1.29
C ALA A 125 8.62 4.43 2.20
N VAL A 126 8.67 4.20 3.52
CA VAL A 126 9.17 5.18 4.50
C VAL A 126 10.56 5.69 4.13
N GLY A 127 11.50 4.77 3.87
CA GLY A 127 12.90 5.12 3.59
C GLY A 127 13.11 5.94 2.32
N ILE A 128 12.17 5.94 1.40
CA ILE A 128 12.24 6.67 0.12
C ILE A 128 11.45 7.97 0.23
N GLU A 129 10.19 7.90 0.65
CA GLU A 129 9.24 9.01 0.58
C GLU A 129 9.51 10.11 1.60
N THR A 130 10.11 9.77 2.76
CA THR A 130 10.32 10.77 3.83
C THR A 130 11.64 11.50 3.78
N ARG A 131 12.54 11.16 2.84
CA ARG A 131 13.91 11.71 2.79
C ARG A 131 13.99 13.22 2.61
N SER A 132 13.05 13.80 1.87
CA SER A 132 13.07 15.21 1.45
C SER A 132 11.96 16.05 2.07
N ALA A 133 11.22 15.52 3.04
CA ALA A 133 10.12 16.19 3.68
C ALA A 133 10.37 16.42 5.18
N ALA A 134 9.91 17.54 5.72
CA ALA A 134 9.98 17.84 7.16
C ALA A 134 8.88 17.09 7.92
N VAL A 135 9.04 15.77 8.01
CA VAL A 135 8.05 14.86 8.62
C VAL A 135 8.68 13.97 9.68
N SER A 136 7.86 13.47 10.59
CA SER A 136 8.18 12.38 11.49
C SER A 136 7.28 11.18 11.21
N VAL A 137 7.79 9.98 11.51
CA VAL A 137 7.07 8.74 11.33
C VAL A 137 6.81 8.07 12.67
N ALA A 138 5.66 7.41 12.80
CA ALA A 138 5.30 6.68 14.00
C ALA A 138 4.55 5.38 13.66
N ARG A 139 4.83 4.33 14.42
CA ARG A 139 4.04 3.10 14.37
C ARG A 139 2.77 3.28 15.17
N LEU A 140 1.65 2.90 14.60
CA LEU A 140 0.36 2.94 15.27
C LEU A 140 0.28 1.90 16.40
N PRO A 141 -0.57 2.12 17.44
CA PRO A 141 -0.78 1.14 18.49
C PRO A 141 -1.45 -0.12 17.95
N ALA A 142 -1.30 -1.23 18.66
CA ALA A 142 -1.96 -2.49 18.31
C ALA A 142 -3.49 -2.41 18.49
N PRO A 143 -4.30 -3.09 17.64
CA PRO A 143 -3.87 -3.84 16.46
C PRO A 143 -3.40 -2.91 15.34
N ARG A 144 -2.19 -3.17 14.83
CA ARG A 144 -1.59 -2.33 13.79
C ARG A 144 -2.24 -2.60 12.43
N PRO A 145 -2.53 -1.55 11.65
CA PRO A 145 -2.99 -1.76 10.28
C PRO A 145 -1.87 -2.36 9.44
N SER A 146 -2.21 -3.40 8.72
CA SER A 146 -1.29 -4.09 7.83
C SER A 146 -2.03 -4.64 6.62
N ARG A 147 -1.29 -5.06 5.62
CA ARG A 147 -1.78 -5.77 4.46
C ARG A 147 -0.87 -6.94 4.12
N MET A 148 -1.43 -7.98 3.54
CA MET A 148 -0.67 -9.07 2.98
C MET A 148 -0.24 -8.72 1.56
N ILE A 149 1.05 -8.70 1.28
CA ILE A 149 1.58 -8.60 -0.08
C ILE A 149 1.79 -10.00 -0.63
N GLY A 150 1.38 -10.21 -1.86
CA GLY A 150 1.51 -11.50 -2.53
C GLY A 150 1.92 -11.40 -3.99
N LEU A 151 2.45 -12.49 -4.50
CA LEU A 151 2.67 -12.69 -5.92
C LEU A 151 1.45 -13.41 -6.50
N VAL A 152 0.92 -12.89 -7.60
CA VAL A 152 -0.30 -13.40 -8.24
C VAL A 152 -0.02 -13.69 -9.71
N TRP A 153 -0.53 -14.82 -10.20
CA TRP A 153 -0.41 -15.23 -11.61
C TRP A 153 -1.59 -16.08 -12.05
N ARG A 154 -1.80 -16.23 -13.36
CA ARG A 154 -2.87 -17.11 -13.87
C ARG A 154 -2.62 -18.56 -13.48
N LYS A 155 -3.67 -19.27 -13.09
CA LYS A 155 -3.61 -20.74 -12.84
C LYS A 155 -3.09 -21.51 -14.04
N THR A 156 -3.33 -21.03 -15.25
CA THR A 156 -2.92 -21.63 -16.52
C THR A 156 -1.57 -21.13 -17.04
N ASN A 157 -0.85 -20.30 -16.26
CA ASN A 157 0.45 -19.80 -16.70
C ASN A 157 1.47 -20.95 -16.80
N PRO A 158 2.13 -21.16 -17.96
CA PRO A 158 3.13 -22.24 -18.12
C PRO A 158 4.35 -22.06 -17.22
N LEU A 159 4.61 -20.84 -16.73
CA LEU A 159 5.70 -20.54 -15.79
C LEU A 159 5.28 -20.67 -14.32
N GLY A 160 4.12 -21.26 -14.02
CA GLY A 160 3.58 -21.31 -12.66
C GLY A 160 4.53 -21.91 -11.62
N SER A 161 5.29 -22.97 -11.96
CA SER A 161 6.28 -23.55 -11.07
C SER A 161 7.49 -22.65 -10.81
N GLN A 162 7.96 -21.94 -11.81
CA GLN A 162 9.05 -20.96 -11.69
C GLN A 162 8.61 -19.75 -10.88
N LEU A 163 7.37 -19.26 -11.09
CA LEU A 163 6.79 -18.16 -10.34
C LEU A 163 6.63 -18.53 -8.85
N ALA A 164 6.24 -19.77 -8.54
CA ALA A 164 6.20 -20.25 -7.17
C ALA A 164 7.60 -20.30 -6.52
N GLN A 165 8.64 -20.69 -7.25
CA GLN A 165 10.02 -20.64 -6.76
C GLN A 165 10.50 -19.21 -6.52
N ILE A 166 10.16 -18.27 -7.41
CA ILE A 166 10.46 -16.84 -7.24
C ILE A 166 9.74 -16.31 -5.99
N ALA A 167 8.46 -16.65 -5.82
CA ALA A 167 7.69 -16.24 -4.65
C ALA A 167 8.35 -16.73 -3.35
N GLU A 168 8.80 -17.99 -3.32
CA GLU A 168 9.49 -18.54 -2.15
C GLU A 168 10.82 -17.83 -1.85
N LEU A 169 11.59 -17.49 -2.88
CA LEU A 169 12.82 -16.71 -2.72
C LEU A 169 12.53 -15.31 -2.13
N ILE A 170 11.51 -14.62 -2.62
CA ILE A 170 11.11 -13.30 -2.09
C ILE A 170 10.65 -13.42 -0.63
N ARG A 171 9.89 -14.45 -0.30
CA ARG A 171 9.36 -14.68 1.05
C ARG A 171 10.47 -14.92 2.09
N THR A 172 11.60 -15.48 1.67
CA THR A 172 12.72 -15.84 2.55
C THR A 172 13.86 -14.82 2.58
N SER A 173 13.75 -13.74 1.80
CA SER A 173 14.73 -12.63 1.73
C SER A 173 14.46 -11.58 2.80
#